data_5813c8933ada7cb4caf7d089e8f090b7
#
_entry.id   5813c8933ada7cb4caf7d089e8f090b7
#
_cell.length_a   1.000
_cell.length_b   1.000
_cell.length_c   1.000
_cell.angle_alpha   90.00
_cell.angle_beta   90.00
_cell.angle_gamma   90.00
#
_symmetry.space_group_name_H-M   'P 1'
#
loop_
_entity.id
_entity.type
_entity.pdbx_description
1 polymer ?
#
loop_
_entity_poly.entity_id
_entity_poly.type
_entity_poly.pdbx_seq_one_letter_code
_entity_poly.pdbx_strand_id
1 'polypeptide(L)'
;MLHNQTAQEVVVLVDDANTVLGTAPKATIHTDNTPLHRAFSCFCFRRDGKLLTQRRALHKVTWPGIWANSVCGHPGLNESNECAVYRRMRHELGITTASKMACMAPEFRYRAELDGVVENELCPVFVAIVDQDATPNPQEVDACAWVTWGEFVYLCRHVPGAYAPWTILEVEALLANPEFIRLLTTLGVDAHSEVAPTA
;
A
#
# COMPACT_ATOMS: atom_id res chain seq x y z
N MET A 1 19.95 27.10 18.51
CA MET A 1 20.09 25.85 17.74
C MET A 1 18.95 24.95 18.12
N LEU A 2 17.89 24.95 17.34
CA LEU A 2 16.75 24.04 17.52
C LEU A 2 17.17 22.69 16.96
N HIS A 3 17.42 21.72 17.83
CA HIS A 3 17.61 20.31 17.45
C HIS A 3 16.24 19.83 16.88
N ASN A 4 16.19 19.74 15.56
CA ASN A 4 15.12 19.06 14.86
C ASN A 4 15.31 17.56 15.16
N GLN A 5 14.80 17.07 16.30
CA GLN A 5 14.63 15.64 16.52
C GLN A 5 13.57 15.20 15.53
N THR A 6 13.98 14.60 14.42
CA THR A 6 13.07 13.83 13.56
C THR A 6 12.39 12.81 14.47
N ALA A 7 11.09 13.00 14.70
CA ALA A 7 10.32 12.07 15.54
C ALA A 7 10.52 10.66 14.96
N GLN A 8 11.02 9.75 15.78
CA GLN A 8 11.27 8.38 15.37
C GLN A 8 9.95 7.74 14.93
N GLU A 9 9.88 7.26 13.68
CA GLU A 9 8.67 6.57 13.21
C GLU A 9 8.44 5.32 14.06
N VAL A 10 7.18 5.15 14.51
CA VAL A 10 6.75 4.00 15.31
C VAL A 10 5.63 3.26 14.60
N VAL A 11 5.46 1.98 14.91
CA VAL A 11 4.29 1.17 14.56
C VAL A 11 3.45 0.93 15.82
N VAL A 12 2.15 0.78 15.65
CA VAL A 12 1.20 0.50 16.72
C VAL A 12 1.00 -1.01 16.83
N LEU A 13 1.46 -1.60 17.93
CA LEU A 13 1.31 -3.03 18.21
C LEU A 13 -0.11 -3.32 18.67
N VAL A 14 -0.68 -4.42 18.21
CA VAL A 14 -2.05 -4.83 18.51
C VAL A 14 -2.17 -6.33 18.74
N ASP A 15 -3.26 -6.74 19.38
CA ASP A 15 -3.70 -8.13 19.42
C ASP A 15 -4.63 -8.47 18.22
N ASP A 16 -5.09 -9.72 18.16
CA ASP A 16 -6.01 -10.20 17.10
C ASP A 16 -7.36 -9.47 17.07
N ALA A 17 -7.76 -8.84 18.18
CA ALA A 17 -8.96 -8.01 18.29
C ALA A 17 -8.69 -6.53 17.95
N ASN A 18 -7.48 -6.19 17.46
CA ASN A 18 -7.04 -4.83 17.19
C ASN A 18 -6.96 -3.93 18.44
N THR A 19 -6.84 -4.54 19.64
CA THR A 19 -6.59 -3.79 20.88
C THR A 19 -5.13 -3.32 20.90
N VAL A 20 -4.91 -2.06 21.21
CA VAL A 20 -3.55 -1.49 21.27
C VAL A 20 -2.78 -2.09 22.45
N LEU A 21 -1.64 -2.70 22.17
CA LEU A 21 -0.70 -3.25 23.15
C LEU A 21 0.45 -2.28 23.47
N GLY A 22 0.74 -1.33 22.58
CA GLY A 22 1.82 -0.37 22.71
C GLY A 22 2.33 0.12 21.35
N THR A 23 3.55 0.63 21.34
CA THR A 23 4.25 1.05 20.12
C THR A 23 5.67 0.51 20.10
N ALA A 24 6.24 0.33 18.91
CA ALA A 24 7.63 -0.05 18.72
C ALA A 24 8.29 0.79 17.63
N PRO A 25 9.61 1.01 17.68
CA PRO A 25 10.33 1.73 16.63
C PRO A 25 10.23 0.98 15.29
N LYS A 26 9.75 1.65 14.24
CA LYS A 26 9.63 1.07 12.90
C LYS A 26 10.96 0.54 12.35
N ALA A 27 12.06 1.21 12.68
CA ALA A 27 13.40 0.85 12.20
C ALA A 27 13.89 -0.53 12.65
N THR A 28 13.31 -1.11 13.73
CA THR A 28 13.80 -2.35 14.35
C THR A 28 12.72 -3.41 14.54
N ILE A 29 11.47 -3.11 14.23
CA ILE A 29 10.35 -4.02 14.52
C ILE A 29 10.31 -5.21 13.55
N HIS A 30 10.69 -5.00 12.29
CA HIS A 30 10.62 -6.01 11.24
C HIS A 30 11.79 -6.98 11.35
N THR A 31 11.52 -8.18 11.80
CA THR A 31 12.48 -9.28 12.03
C THR A 31 11.90 -10.58 11.47
N ASP A 32 12.49 -11.71 11.75
CA ASP A 32 11.95 -13.05 11.48
C ASP A 32 10.70 -13.40 12.32
N ASN A 33 10.46 -12.62 13.38
CA ASN A 33 9.31 -12.76 14.28
C ASN A 33 8.63 -11.42 14.56
N THR A 34 8.25 -10.71 13.52
CA THR A 34 7.57 -9.41 13.60
C THR A 34 6.21 -9.55 14.29
N PRO A 35 5.96 -8.84 15.41
CA PRO A 35 4.65 -8.83 16.07
C PRO A 35 3.58 -8.20 15.21
N LEU A 36 2.32 -8.57 15.47
CA LEU A 36 1.16 -7.99 14.79
C LEU A 36 1.07 -6.48 15.08
N HIS A 37 0.95 -5.69 14.03
CA HIS A 37 0.86 -4.24 14.14
C HIS A 37 -0.08 -3.65 13.09
N ARG A 38 -0.48 -2.38 13.32
CA ARG A 38 -1.35 -1.65 12.38
C ARG A 38 -0.59 -1.15 11.19
N ALA A 39 -1.20 -1.36 10.01
CA ALA A 39 -0.76 -0.80 8.75
C ALA A 39 -1.98 -0.33 7.94
N PHE A 40 -1.72 0.12 6.73
CA PHE A 40 -2.72 0.34 5.68
C PHE A 40 -2.07 0.18 4.32
N SER A 41 -2.89 -0.15 3.34
CA SER A 41 -2.57 -0.07 1.91
C SER A 41 -3.57 0.83 1.19
N CYS A 42 -3.12 1.47 0.10
CA CYS A 42 -3.98 2.25 -0.76
C CYS A 42 -3.65 2.05 -2.23
N PHE A 43 -4.68 1.88 -3.05
CA PHE A 43 -4.64 1.79 -4.50
C PHE A 43 -5.16 3.10 -5.09
N CYS A 44 -4.29 3.87 -5.74
CA CYS A 44 -4.63 5.15 -6.35
C CYS A 44 -4.93 4.97 -7.83
N PHE A 45 -6.17 5.25 -8.23
CA PHE A 45 -6.61 5.23 -9.61
C PHE A 45 -6.75 6.65 -10.16
N ARG A 46 -6.46 6.83 -11.44
CA ARG A 46 -6.89 8.00 -12.20
C ARG A 46 -8.28 7.78 -12.77
N ARG A 47 -8.92 8.88 -13.23
CA ARG A 47 -10.25 8.83 -13.85
C ARG A 47 -10.29 8.05 -15.17
N ASP A 48 -9.14 7.86 -15.83
CA ASP A 48 -8.99 7.00 -17.01
C ASP A 48 -8.86 5.51 -16.69
N GLY A 49 -9.02 5.13 -15.42
CA GLY A 49 -8.99 3.76 -14.95
C GLY A 49 -7.59 3.18 -14.72
N LYS A 50 -6.52 3.94 -14.94
CA LYS A 50 -5.17 3.47 -14.65
C LYS A 50 -4.86 3.49 -13.16
N LEU A 51 -4.19 2.43 -12.70
CA LEU A 51 -3.67 2.27 -11.35
C LEU A 51 -2.23 2.79 -11.28
N LEU A 52 -1.93 3.58 -10.24
CA LEU A 52 -0.56 3.93 -9.89
C LEU A 52 0.08 2.77 -9.12
N THR A 53 1.23 2.31 -9.59
CA THR A 53 2.09 1.38 -8.86
C THR A 53 3.42 2.05 -8.56
N GLN A 54 4.11 1.59 -7.49
CA GLN A 54 5.42 2.12 -7.13
C GLN A 54 6.44 1.01 -6.92
N ARG A 55 7.71 1.31 -7.23
CA ARG A 55 8.86 0.50 -6.83
C ARG A 55 9.50 1.13 -5.60
N ARG A 56 9.62 0.35 -4.54
CA ARG A 56 10.25 0.80 -3.29
C ARG A 56 11.71 1.19 -3.54
N ALA A 57 12.18 2.24 -2.84
CA ALA A 57 13.55 2.69 -2.98
C ALA A 57 14.54 1.54 -2.67
N LEU A 58 15.62 1.46 -3.46
CA LEU A 58 16.60 0.38 -3.40
C LEU A 58 17.40 0.32 -2.10
N HIS A 59 17.43 1.42 -1.34
CA HIS A 59 18.12 1.51 -0.05
C HIS A 59 17.22 1.25 1.16
N LYS A 60 15.96 0.89 0.95
CA LYS A 60 15.05 0.49 2.05
C LYS A 60 15.58 -0.76 2.75
N VAL A 61 15.48 -0.77 4.10
CA VAL A 61 15.88 -1.92 4.92
C VAL A 61 14.94 -3.12 4.68
N THR A 62 13.64 -2.84 4.55
CA THR A 62 12.62 -3.87 4.30
C THR A 62 12.20 -3.85 2.84
N TRP A 63 12.32 -5.01 2.15
CA TRP A 63 11.80 -5.24 0.80
C TRP A 63 12.24 -4.19 -0.23
N PRO A 64 13.57 -3.94 -0.39
CA PRO A 64 14.08 -2.95 -1.34
C PRO A 64 13.78 -3.34 -2.78
N GLY A 65 13.44 -2.36 -3.61
CA GLY A 65 13.30 -2.53 -5.06
C GLY A 65 12.09 -3.33 -5.54
N ILE A 66 11.22 -3.82 -4.63
CA ILE A 66 10.01 -4.54 -5.02
C ILE A 66 8.95 -3.57 -5.54
N TRP A 67 8.22 -3.97 -6.58
CA TRP A 67 7.01 -3.28 -6.99
C TRP A 67 5.85 -3.59 -6.05
N ALA A 68 5.01 -2.62 -5.80
CA ALA A 68 3.82 -2.73 -4.95
C ALA A 68 2.68 -1.86 -5.49
N ASN A 69 1.53 -1.89 -4.81
CA ASN A 69 0.44 -0.95 -4.99
C ASN A 69 0.89 0.50 -4.79
N SER A 70 -0.02 1.47 -4.75
CA SER A 70 0.35 2.90 -4.83
C SER A 70 1.05 3.42 -3.57
N VAL A 71 0.54 3.11 -2.39
CA VAL A 71 1.13 3.55 -1.12
C VAL A 71 0.74 2.61 0.02
N CYS A 72 1.71 2.33 0.88
CA CYS A 72 1.53 1.55 2.10
C CYS A 72 2.17 2.29 3.27
N GLY A 73 1.77 1.95 4.48
CA GLY A 73 2.39 2.55 5.65
C GLY A 73 1.70 2.21 6.95
N HIS A 74 2.17 2.83 8.01
CA HIS A 74 1.69 2.59 9.36
C HIS A 74 1.03 3.85 9.90
N PRO A 75 -0.19 3.77 10.44
CA PRO A 75 -0.78 4.87 11.19
C PRO A 75 -0.01 5.10 12.49
N GLY A 76 0.14 6.35 12.87
CA GLY A 76 0.67 6.70 14.19
C GLY A 76 -0.32 6.37 15.31
N LEU A 77 0.15 6.37 16.55
CA LEU A 77 -0.75 6.24 17.71
C LEU A 77 -1.77 7.39 17.69
N ASN A 78 -3.06 7.05 17.73
CA ASN A 78 -4.20 7.98 17.61
C ASN A 78 -4.37 8.66 16.24
N GLU A 79 -3.67 8.21 15.21
CA GLU A 79 -3.89 8.65 13.83
C GLU A 79 -4.93 7.72 13.17
N SER A 80 -5.91 8.30 12.46
CA SER A 80 -6.81 7.48 11.64
C SER A 80 -6.09 6.95 10.40
N ASN A 81 -6.56 5.81 9.87
CA ASN A 81 -5.98 5.23 8.66
C ASN A 81 -6.08 6.21 7.47
N GLU A 82 -7.19 6.95 7.33
CA GLU A 82 -7.39 7.95 6.29
C GLU A 82 -6.33 9.08 6.39
N CYS A 83 -6.09 9.61 7.59
CA CYS A 83 -5.06 10.62 7.80
C CYS A 83 -3.66 10.07 7.44
N ALA A 84 -3.37 8.83 7.83
CA ALA A 84 -2.12 8.17 7.52
C ALA A 84 -1.95 7.94 6.00
N VAL A 85 -3.01 7.52 5.29
CA VAL A 85 -3.02 7.41 3.81
C VAL A 85 -2.66 8.76 3.17
N TYR A 86 -3.35 9.84 3.52
CA TYR A 86 -3.05 11.18 2.96
C TYR A 86 -1.63 11.65 3.29
N ARG A 87 -1.17 11.42 4.51
CA ARG A 87 0.18 11.78 4.93
C ARG A 87 1.23 11.06 4.09
N ARG A 88 1.06 9.74 3.86
CA ARG A 88 2.01 8.94 3.08
C ARG A 88 1.91 9.23 1.59
N MET A 89 0.70 9.37 1.02
CA MET A 89 0.52 9.80 -0.38
C MET A 89 1.27 11.11 -0.68
N ARG A 90 1.14 12.09 0.22
CA ARG A 90 1.88 13.35 0.08
C ARG A 90 3.38 13.15 0.20
N HIS A 91 3.83 12.37 1.17
CA HIS A 91 5.26 12.18 1.46
C HIS A 91 5.97 11.35 0.39
N GLU A 92 5.36 10.25 -0.05
CA GLU A 92 5.96 9.31 -1.00
C GLU A 92 5.78 9.74 -2.46
N LEU A 93 4.60 10.25 -2.80
CA LEU A 93 4.15 10.45 -4.17
C LEU A 93 3.89 11.91 -4.55
N GLY A 94 3.97 12.85 -3.60
CA GLY A 94 3.62 14.25 -3.83
C GLY A 94 2.11 14.48 -4.07
N ILE A 95 1.28 13.45 -3.97
CA ILE A 95 -0.17 13.55 -4.18
C ILE A 95 -0.82 14.10 -2.92
N THR A 96 -1.49 15.24 -3.02
CA THR A 96 -2.02 15.99 -1.87
C THR A 96 -3.53 15.87 -1.71
N THR A 97 -4.24 15.46 -2.76
CA THR A 97 -5.71 15.37 -2.78
C THR A 97 -6.18 14.13 -3.51
N ALA A 98 -7.32 13.60 -3.06
CA ALA A 98 -8.09 12.59 -3.77
C ALA A 98 -9.53 13.08 -3.89
N SER A 99 -10.15 12.94 -5.06
CA SER A 99 -11.55 13.30 -5.27
C SER A 99 -12.52 12.30 -4.61
N LYS A 100 -12.03 11.10 -4.33
CA LYS A 100 -12.73 10.06 -3.55
C LYS A 100 -11.68 9.19 -2.86
N MET A 101 -11.96 8.77 -1.63
CA MET A 101 -11.23 7.72 -0.93
C MET A 101 -12.21 6.88 -0.12
N ALA A 102 -12.04 5.57 -0.14
CA ALA A 102 -12.87 4.64 0.62
C ALA A 102 -12.07 3.42 1.04
N CYS A 103 -12.35 2.89 2.23
CA CYS A 103 -11.81 1.61 2.69
C CYS A 103 -12.64 0.48 2.06
N MET A 104 -12.00 -0.36 1.25
CA MET A 104 -12.66 -1.44 0.51
C MET A 104 -12.45 -2.82 1.14
N ALA A 105 -11.42 -3.00 1.97
CA ALA A 105 -11.21 -4.23 2.73
C ALA A 105 -10.77 -3.88 4.17
N PRO A 106 -11.71 -3.51 5.05
CA PRO A 106 -11.40 -3.02 6.39
C PRO A 106 -10.78 -4.08 7.32
N GLU A 107 -11.11 -5.36 7.10
CA GLU A 107 -10.64 -6.48 7.93
C GLU A 107 -9.43 -7.22 7.32
N PHE A 108 -8.83 -6.66 6.28
CA PHE A 108 -7.71 -7.32 5.63
C PHE A 108 -6.50 -7.38 6.57
N ARG A 109 -5.92 -8.56 6.64
CA ARG A 109 -4.67 -8.82 7.35
C ARG A 109 -3.82 -9.79 6.58
N TYR A 110 -2.52 -9.72 6.75
CA TYR A 110 -1.60 -10.65 6.12
C TYR A 110 -0.36 -10.89 6.98
N ARG A 111 0.30 -12.00 6.67
CA ARG A 111 1.67 -12.27 7.08
C ARG A 111 2.45 -12.71 5.85
N ALA A 112 3.57 -12.06 5.58
CA ALA A 112 4.45 -12.38 4.46
C ALA A 112 5.91 -12.37 4.92
N GLU A 113 6.74 -13.14 4.24
CA GLU A 113 8.16 -13.25 4.55
C GLU A 113 8.98 -13.12 3.26
N LEU A 114 10.06 -12.35 3.30
CA LEU A 114 11.07 -12.27 2.26
C LEU A 114 12.44 -12.10 2.93
N ASP A 115 13.41 -12.95 2.53
CA ASP A 115 14.80 -12.89 3.01
C ASP A 115 14.93 -12.85 4.54
N GLY A 116 14.04 -13.59 5.24
CA GLY A 116 14.03 -13.67 6.71
C GLY A 116 13.39 -12.45 7.39
N VAL A 117 12.81 -11.52 6.65
CA VAL A 117 12.05 -10.39 7.20
C VAL A 117 10.56 -10.64 7.04
N VAL A 118 9.84 -10.61 8.16
CA VAL A 118 8.40 -10.83 8.23
C VAL A 118 7.64 -9.51 8.33
N GLU A 119 6.61 -9.35 7.51
CA GLU A 119 5.50 -8.40 7.70
C GLU A 119 4.33 -9.18 8.33
N ASN A 120 3.69 -8.60 9.36
CA ASN A 120 2.55 -9.19 10.06
C ASN A 120 1.60 -8.07 10.49
N GLU A 121 0.60 -7.81 9.67
CA GLU A 121 -0.15 -6.57 9.71
C GLU A 121 -1.68 -6.76 9.73
N LEU A 122 -2.35 -5.94 10.55
CA LEU A 122 -3.74 -5.54 10.29
C LEU A 122 -3.70 -4.35 9.34
N CYS A 123 -4.08 -4.57 8.10
CA CYS A 123 -3.79 -3.69 6.98
C CYS A 123 -5.04 -3.34 6.15
N PRO A 124 -5.99 -2.54 6.66
CA PRO A 124 -7.13 -2.10 5.87
C PRO A 124 -6.71 -1.56 4.50
N VAL A 125 -7.42 -1.99 3.45
CA VAL A 125 -7.11 -1.63 2.06
C VAL A 125 -8.03 -0.52 1.59
N PHE A 126 -7.44 0.60 1.21
CA PHE A 126 -8.10 1.78 0.67
C PHE A 126 -8.00 1.84 -0.84
N VAL A 127 -8.96 2.52 -1.44
CA VAL A 127 -8.92 2.93 -2.84
C VAL A 127 -9.15 4.44 -2.91
N ALA A 128 -8.31 5.13 -3.68
CA ALA A 128 -8.40 6.57 -3.88
C ALA A 128 -8.49 6.91 -5.38
N ILE A 129 -9.30 7.91 -5.73
CA ILE A 129 -9.32 8.50 -7.08
C ILE A 129 -8.54 9.80 -7.02
N VAL A 130 -7.47 9.88 -7.78
CA VAL A 130 -6.55 11.01 -7.80
C VAL A 130 -6.50 11.66 -9.18
N ASP A 131 -6.34 12.98 -9.21
CA ASP A 131 -6.26 13.77 -10.44
C ASP A 131 -4.85 14.34 -10.67
N GLN A 132 -3.92 14.07 -9.74
CA GLN A 132 -2.54 14.53 -9.80
C GLN A 132 -1.61 13.41 -10.29
N ASP A 133 -0.61 13.75 -11.07
CA ASP A 133 0.51 12.85 -11.35
C ASP A 133 1.42 12.72 -10.13
N ALA A 134 2.05 11.56 -10.00
CA ALA A 134 2.99 11.33 -8.92
C ALA A 134 4.30 12.10 -9.12
N THR A 135 4.79 12.70 -8.04
CA THR A 135 6.15 13.25 -7.93
C THR A 135 6.84 12.45 -6.82
N PRO A 136 7.48 11.31 -7.16
CA PRO A 136 8.01 10.39 -6.16
C PRO A 136 9.14 11.02 -5.35
N ASN A 137 9.10 10.78 -4.03
CA ASN A 137 10.20 11.09 -3.14
C ASN A 137 11.28 9.99 -3.27
N PRO A 138 12.49 10.29 -3.75
CA PRO A 138 13.52 9.27 -3.99
C PRO A 138 14.01 8.58 -2.70
N GLN A 139 13.73 9.14 -1.52
CA GLN A 139 14.02 8.48 -0.24
C GLN A 139 13.05 7.33 0.06
N GLU A 140 11.91 7.28 -0.60
CA GLU A 140 10.86 6.29 -0.38
C GLU A 140 10.61 5.41 -1.61
N VAL A 141 10.63 6.03 -2.80
CA VAL A 141 10.17 5.46 -4.05
C VAL A 141 11.24 5.63 -5.13
N ASP A 142 11.64 4.52 -5.74
CA ASP A 142 12.61 4.51 -6.84
C ASP A 142 11.95 4.80 -8.20
N ALA A 143 10.75 4.26 -8.43
CA ALA A 143 10.00 4.47 -9.67
C ALA A 143 8.48 4.38 -9.42
N CYS A 144 7.72 5.04 -10.30
CA CYS A 144 6.26 4.92 -10.38
C CYS A 144 5.83 4.58 -11.81
N ALA A 145 4.72 3.86 -11.95
CA ALA A 145 4.11 3.58 -13.23
C ALA A 145 2.58 3.63 -13.14
N TRP A 146 1.95 4.20 -14.17
CA TRP A 146 0.51 4.09 -14.39
C TRP A 146 0.24 2.90 -15.28
N VAL A 147 -0.37 1.85 -14.74
CA VAL A 147 -0.65 0.59 -15.43
C VAL A 147 -2.15 0.40 -15.63
N THR A 148 -2.57 -0.40 -16.60
CA THR A 148 -3.96 -0.83 -16.68
C THR A 148 -4.25 -1.86 -15.58
N TRP A 149 -5.50 -1.90 -15.10
CA TRP A 149 -5.90 -2.88 -14.09
C TRP A 149 -5.68 -4.32 -14.57
N GLY A 150 -6.01 -4.60 -15.84
CA GLY A 150 -5.84 -5.95 -16.41
C GLY A 150 -4.38 -6.40 -16.49
N GLU A 151 -3.44 -5.51 -16.86
CA GLU A 151 -2.00 -5.82 -16.83
C GLU A 151 -1.51 -6.05 -15.39
N PHE A 152 -1.96 -5.23 -14.46
CA PHE A 152 -1.60 -5.36 -13.06
C PHE A 152 -2.07 -6.70 -12.47
N VAL A 153 -3.35 -7.07 -12.68
CA VAL A 153 -3.89 -8.37 -12.22
C VAL A 153 -3.16 -9.54 -12.87
N TYR A 154 -2.90 -9.45 -14.18
CA TYR A 154 -2.14 -10.48 -14.89
C TYR A 154 -0.76 -10.68 -14.26
N LEU A 155 -0.01 -9.61 -14.02
CA LEU A 155 1.32 -9.68 -13.41
C LEU A 155 1.26 -10.24 -11.98
N CYS A 156 0.28 -9.84 -11.18
CA CYS A 156 0.09 -10.38 -9.83
C CYS A 156 -0.15 -11.90 -9.83
N ARG A 157 -0.91 -12.41 -10.79
CA ARG A 157 -1.32 -13.82 -10.82
C ARG A 157 -0.36 -14.75 -11.56
N HIS A 158 0.31 -14.25 -12.61
CA HIS A 158 1.04 -15.10 -13.55
C HIS A 158 2.56 -14.89 -13.55
N VAL A 159 3.05 -13.81 -12.91
CA VAL A 159 4.49 -13.50 -12.90
C VAL A 159 5.00 -13.46 -11.46
N PRO A 160 5.54 -14.57 -10.94
CA PRO A 160 6.09 -14.61 -9.58
C PRO A 160 7.11 -13.50 -9.34
N GLY A 161 6.95 -12.76 -8.24
CA GLY A 161 7.87 -11.69 -7.85
C GLY A 161 7.68 -10.37 -8.61
N ALA A 162 6.70 -10.26 -9.52
CA ALA A 162 6.39 -8.98 -10.17
C ALA A 162 5.94 -7.92 -9.17
N TYR A 163 5.18 -8.33 -8.17
CA TYR A 163 4.67 -7.46 -7.11
C TYR A 163 4.88 -8.09 -5.73
N ALA A 164 4.85 -7.24 -4.71
CA ALA A 164 4.95 -7.64 -3.32
C ALA A 164 3.84 -8.63 -2.92
N PRO A 165 4.11 -9.62 -2.03
CA PRO A 165 3.13 -10.61 -1.62
C PRO A 165 1.83 -10.02 -1.06
N TRP A 166 1.91 -8.95 -0.25
CA TRP A 166 0.71 -8.28 0.27
C TRP A 166 -0.14 -7.70 -0.86
N THR A 167 0.48 -7.08 -1.87
CA THR A 167 -0.21 -6.52 -3.04
C THR A 167 -1.03 -7.59 -3.77
N ILE A 168 -0.48 -8.79 -3.93
CA ILE A 168 -1.17 -9.93 -4.57
C ILE A 168 -2.39 -10.36 -3.73
N LEU A 169 -2.22 -10.46 -2.41
CA LEU A 169 -3.32 -10.83 -1.50
C LEU A 169 -4.40 -9.75 -1.45
N GLU A 170 -4.02 -8.47 -1.50
CA GLU A 170 -4.93 -7.32 -1.52
C GLU A 170 -5.78 -7.29 -2.78
N VAL A 171 -5.24 -7.65 -3.94
CA VAL A 171 -5.98 -7.77 -5.20
C VAL A 171 -7.14 -8.73 -5.05
N GLU A 172 -6.91 -9.90 -4.48
CA GLU A 172 -7.98 -10.91 -4.28
C GLU A 172 -9.04 -10.41 -3.29
N ALA A 173 -8.63 -9.72 -2.22
CA ALA A 173 -9.56 -9.11 -1.27
C ALA A 173 -10.41 -8.00 -1.92
N LEU A 174 -9.81 -7.17 -2.76
CA LEU A 174 -10.51 -6.14 -3.50
C LEU A 174 -11.50 -6.72 -4.52
N LEU A 175 -11.10 -7.75 -5.28
CA LEU A 175 -11.95 -8.43 -6.25
C LEU A 175 -13.13 -9.16 -5.60
N ALA A 176 -13.03 -9.53 -4.34
CA ALA A 176 -14.15 -10.09 -3.57
C ALA A 176 -15.16 -9.01 -3.12
N ASN A 177 -14.84 -7.72 -3.22
CA ASN A 177 -15.72 -6.63 -2.78
C ASN A 177 -16.56 -6.08 -3.94
N PRO A 178 -17.93 -6.23 -3.90
CA PRO A 178 -18.79 -5.70 -4.94
C PRO A 178 -18.75 -4.17 -5.11
N GLU A 179 -18.40 -3.42 -4.05
CA GLU A 179 -18.27 -1.95 -4.14
C GLU A 179 -17.03 -1.55 -4.93
N PHE A 180 -15.94 -2.29 -4.76
CA PHE A 180 -14.74 -2.09 -5.57
C PHE A 180 -15.00 -2.41 -7.04
N ILE A 181 -15.69 -3.51 -7.35
CA ILE A 181 -16.08 -3.87 -8.72
C ILE A 181 -16.95 -2.77 -9.35
N ARG A 182 -17.94 -2.24 -8.60
CA ARG A 182 -18.76 -1.11 -9.07
C ARG A 182 -17.91 0.15 -9.31
N LEU A 183 -16.95 0.43 -8.44
CA LEU A 183 -16.05 1.56 -8.64
C LEU A 183 -15.25 1.42 -9.94
N LEU A 184 -14.65 0.27 -10.20
CA LEU A 184 -13.92 0.00 -11.44
C LEU A 184 -14.83 0.17 -12.68
N THR A 185 -16.05 -0.34 -12.61
CA THR A 185 -17.05 -0.16 -13.68
C THR A 185 -17.32 1.34 -13.96
N THR A 186 -17.40 2.19 -12.92
CA THR A 186 -17.58 3.65 -13.12
C THR A 186 -16.36 4.32 -13.77
N LEU A 187 -15.20 3.71 -13.68
CA LEU A 187 -13.95 4.14 -14.36
C LEU A 187 -13.80 3.52 -15.75
N GLY A 188 -14.78 2.75 -16.23
CA GLY A 188 -14.72 2.05 -17.52
C GLY A 188 -13.78 0.84 -17.52
N VAL A 189 -13.46 0.30 -16.35
CA VAL A 189 -12.54 -0.82 -16.16
C VAL A 189 -13.32 -2.10 -15.89
N ASP A 190 -12.98 -3.17 -16.62
CA ASP A 190 -13.44 -4.52 -16.31
C ASP A 190 -12.58 -5.07 -15.15
N ALA A 191 -13.23 -5.30 -14.00
CA ALA A 191 -12.57 -5.78 -12.79
C ALA A 191 -11.90 -7.17 -12.96
N HIS A 192 -12.43 -8.01 -13.84
CA HIS A 192 -11.95 -9.37 -14.09
C HIS A 192 -11.05 -9.49 -15.32
N SER A 193 -10.71 -8.37 -15.95
CA SER A 193 -9.79 -8.34 -17.09
C SER A 193 -8.40 -8.78 -16.65
N GLU A 194 -7.80 -9.67 -17.43
CA GLU A 194 -6.38 -10.05 -17.35
C GLU A 194 -5.75 -9.89 -18.72
N VAL A 195 -4.77 -9.02 -18.84
CA VAL A 195 -4.12 -8.69 -20.10
C VAL A 195 -2.61 -8.80 -19.92
N ALA A 196 -1.97 -9.70 -20.69
CA ALA A 196 -0.51 -9.77 -20.70
C ALA A 196 0.08 -8.42 -21.17
N PRO A 197 1.11 -7.89 -20.51
CA PRO A 197 1.80 -6.69 -20.98
C PRO A 197 2.28 -6.86 -22.41
N THR A 198 2.11 -5.83 -23.24
CA THR A 198 2.72 -5.79 -24.57
C THR A 198 4.22 -5.56 -24.42
N ALA A 199 5.01 -6.36 -25.15
CA ALA A 199 6.47 -6.28 -25.14
C ALA A 199 6.98 -4.94 -25.67
#